data_ec1e6e95fdfae49ccbd9c5a0d2e23ab6
#
_entry.id   ec1e6e95fdfae49ccbd9c5a0d2e23ab6
#
_cell.length_a   1.000
_cell.length_b   1.000
_cell.length_c   1.000
_cell.angle_alpha   90.00
_cell.angle_beta   90.00
_cell.angle_gamma   90.00
#
_symmetry.space_group_name_H-M   'P 1'
#
loop_
_entity.id
_entity.type
_entity.pdbx_description
1 polymer ?
#
loop_
_entity_poly.entity_id
_entity_poly.type
_entity_poly.pdbx_seq_one_letter_code
_entity_poly.pdbx_strand_id
1 'polypeptide(L)'
;MNSNTLPVIDSKSDITYVKNKNKNSAVEIHPLGALTLSSGGTELAELWEMYQSGAVGFYDYKMSVRDPNLLKTALQYVQHFNGLIMAFPFEKSICNYGQINEGEVSTLYGLEGIPSLSEEIALERDLKILEYAGGKLFIPTISSSKSVELIRKAKLKGLKIITSVSINNLFFNEKKLINFDTRFKVLPPIR
;
A
#
# COMPACT_ATOMS: atom_id res chain seq x y z
N MET A 1 6.83 -11.55 1.49
CA MET A 1 8.00 -10.79 0.95
C MET A 1 7.45 -9.78 -0.04
N ASN A 2 7.79 -8.50 0.11
CA ASN A 2 7.33 -7.44 -0.81
C ASN A 2 8.04 -7.51 -2.17
N SER A 3 7.42 -6.89 -3.18
CA SER A 3 7.93 -6.82 -4.56
C SER A 3 9.12 -5.86 -4.76
N ASN A 4 9.34 -4.92 -3.83
CA ASN A 4 10.34 -3.83 -3.95
C ASN A 4 11.80 -4.28 -3.73
N THR A 5 12.18 -5.35 -4.36
CA THR A 5 13.56 -5.85 -4.43
C THR A 5 14.31 -5.21 -5.60
N LEU A 6 15.60 -5.48 -5.75
CA LEU A 6 16.41 -5.11 -6.90
C LEU A 6 17.00 -6.37 -7.52
N PRO A 7 16.49 -6.78 -8.71
CA PRO A 7 15.36 -6.21 -9.46
C PRO A 7 14.01 -6.35 -8.75
N VAL A 8 13.00 -5.59 -9.22
CA VAL A 8 11.60 -5.70 -8.75
C VAL A 8 11.04 -7.08 -9.12
N ILE A 9 10.21 -7.65 -8.25
CA ILE A 9 9.52 -8.92 -8.52
C ILE A 9 8.26 -8.61 -9.34
N ASP A 10 8.35 -8.58 -10.64
CA ASP A 10 7.24 -8.23 -11.55
C ASP A 10 6.95 -9.27 -12.64
N SER A 11 7.65 -10.40 -12.59
CA SER A 11 7.50 -11.49 -13.55
C SER A 11 7.34 -12.87 -12.89
N LYS A 12 6.87 -13.83 -13.70
CA LYS A 12 6.82 -15.25 -13.34
C LYS A 12 8.17 -15.80 -12.87
N SER A 13 9.24 -15.42 -13.56
CA SER A 13 10.58 -15.93 -13.27
C SER A 13 11.06 -15.51 -11.88
N ASP A 14 10.75 -14.28 -11.46
CA ASP A 14 11.13 -13.75 -10.15
C ASP A 14 10.42 -14.49 -9.01
N ILE A 15 9.10 -14.69 -9.13
CA ILE A 15 8.33 -15.48 -8.16
C ILE A 15 8.88 -16.90 -8.07
N THR A 16 9.14 -17.54 -9.22
CA THR A 16 9.69 -18.89 -9.27
C THR A 16 11.07 -18.95 -8.61
N TYR A 17 11.92 -17.97 -8.84
CA TYR A 17 13.23 -17.87 -8.20
C TYR A 17 13.12 -17.81 -6.68
N VAL A 18 12.27 -16.91 -6.16
CA VAL A 18 12.05 -16.77 -4.70
C VAL A 18 11.53 -18.06 -4.09
N LYS A 19 10.53 -18.70 -4.69
CA LYS A 19 9.96 -19.97 -4.22
C LYS A 19 10.99 -21.10 -4.22
N ASN A 20 11.80 -21.20 -5.27
CA ASN A 20 12.85 -22.24 -5.38
C ASN A 20 13.96 -22.05 -4.32
N LYS A 21 14.38 -20.81 -4.08
CA LYS A 21 15.37 -20.52 -3.03
C LYS A 21 14.87 -20.85 -1.63
N ASN A 22 13.57 -20.84 -1.44
CA ASN A 22 12.95 -21.11 -0.13
C ASN A 22 12.64 -22.60 0.13
N LYS A 23 12.79 -23.51 -0.83
CA LYS A 23 12.37 -24.92 -0.71
C LYS A 23 12.95 -25.66 0.49
N ASN A 24 14.16 -25.30 0.93
CA ASN A 24 14.87 -25.94 2.03
C ASN A 24 14.98 -25.03 3.28
N SER A 25 14.16 -24.00 3.37
CA SER A 25 14.14 -23.08 4.50
C SER A 25 13.18 -23.58 5.60
N ALA A 26 13.53 -23.33 6.86
CA ALA A 26 12.62 -23.56 7.99
C ALA A 26 11.43 -22.57 8.03
N VAL A 27 11.50 -21.50 7.24
CA VAL A 27 10.45 -20.45 7.16
C VAL A 27 9.85 -20.46 5.76
N GLU A 28 8.53 -20.50 5.66
CA GLU A 28 7.84 -20.37 4.39
C GLU A 28 7.78 -18.90 3.94
N ILE A 29 8.18 -18.64 2.68
CA ILE A 29 8.08 -17.31 2.08
C ILE A 29 6.88 -17.27 1.13
N HIS A 30 5.99 -16.30 1.37
CA HIS A 30 4.88 -15.95 0.51
C HIS A 30 5.23 -14.66 -0.25
N PRO A 31 5.66 -14.71 -1.52
CA PRO A 31 6.05 -13.52 -2.28
C PRO A 31 4.83 -12.73 -2.73
N LEU A 32 4.95 -11.41 -2.70
CA LEU A 32 4.08 -10.49 -3.42
C LEU A 32 4.74 -10.17 -4.76
N GLY A 33 3.96 -10.19 -5.84
CA GLY A 33 4.37 -9.61 -7.12
C GLY A 33 4.12 -8.10 -7.15
N ALA A 34 4.83 -7.38 -8.00
CA ALA A 34 4.49 -6.00 -8.29
C ALA A 34 3.12 -5.94 -9.00
N LEU A 35 2.37 -4.89 -8.75
CA LEU A 35 1.13 -4.62 -9.46
C LEU A 35 1.41 -4.12 -10.88
N THR A 36 2.43 -3.28 -10.99
CA THR A 36 2.83 -2.68 -12.26
C THR A 36 4.28 -3.02 -12.61
N LEU A 37 4.59 -3.01 -13.90
CA LEU A 37 5.94 -3.28 -14.39
C LEU A 37 6.94 -2.34 -13.71
N SER A 38 7.98 -2.92 -13.13
CA SER A 38 9.03 -2.23 -12.38
C SER A 38 8.49 -1.32 -11.25
N SER A 39 7.26 -1.60 -10.76
CA SER A 39 6.50 -0.71 -9.83
C SER A 39 6.39 0.73 -10.36
N GLY A 40 6.34 0.92 -11.67
CA GLY A 40 6.34 2.23 -12.34
C GLY A 40 4.99 2.92 -12.40
N GLY A 41 3.89 2.22 -12.11
CA GLY A 41 2.53 2.79 -12.07
C GLY A 41 1.90 3.08 -13.43
N THR A 42 2.45 2.59 -14.53
CA THR A 42 2.00 2.90 -15.90
C THR A 42 1.36 1.72 -16.64
N GLU A 43 1.81 0.51 -16.36
CA GLU A 43 1.39 -0.71 -17.05
C GLU A 43 1.31 -1.86 -16.05
N LEU A 44 0.31 -2.74 -16.17
CA LEU A 44 0.18 -3.91 -15.31
C LEU A 44 1.31 -4.92 -15.56
N ALA A 45 1.79 -5.52 -14.49
CA ALA A 45 2.73 -6.64 -14.56
C ALA A 45 2.01 -7.94 -14.96
N GLU A 46 2.74 -9.04 -15.06
CA GLU A 46 2.23 -10.36 -15.42
C GLU A 46 1.46 -11.03 -14.27
N LEU A 47 0.32 -10.45 -13.87
CA LEU A 47 -0.40 -10.84 -12.64
C LEU A 47 -0.81 -12.31 -12.61
N TRP A 48 -1.33 -12.84 -13.72
CA TRP A 48 -1.77 -14.22 -13.81
C TRP A 48 -0.62 -15.20 -13.71
N GLU A 49 0.44 -14.97 -14.45
CA GLU A 49 1.64 -15.80 -14.49
C GLU A 49 2.34 -15.82 -13.13
N MET A 50 2.41 -14.67 -12.47
CA MET A 50 2.93 -14.56 -11.10
C MET A 50 2.05 -15.31 -10.09
N TYR A 51 0.72 -15.20 -10.22
CA TYR A 51 -0.21 -15.92 -9.35
C TYR A 51 -0.04 -17.43 -9.49
N GLN A 52 0.00 -17.96 -10.72
CA GLN A 52 0.25 -19.38 -10.98
C GLN A 52 1.59 -19.86 -10.41
N SER A 53 2.57 -18.99 -10.31
CA SER A 53 3.90 -19.30 -9.76
C SER A 53 3.96 -19.18 -8.23
N GLY A 54 2.85 -18.77 -7.58
CA GLY A 54 2.71 -18.72 -6.12
C GLY A 54 2.81 -17.34 -5.50
N ALA A 55 2.61 -16.27 -6.26
CA ALA A 55 2.38 -14.95 -5.69
C ALA A 55 1.06 -14.93 -4.91
N VAL A 56 1.06 -14.35 -3.71
CA VAL A 56 -0.13 -14.29 -2.83
C VAL A 56 -0.93 -12.99 -2.95
N GLY A 57 -0.42 -12.03 -3.70
CA GLY A 57 -1.05 -10.75 -3.98
C GLY A 57 -0.11 -9.84 -4.76
N PHE A 58 -0.61 -8.65 -5.14
CA PHE A 58 0.10 -7.72 -6.01
C PHE A 58 0.16 -6.33 -5.39
N TYR A 59 1.37 -5.79 -5.28
CA TYR A 59 1.64 -4.57 -4.53
C TYR A 59 2.88 -3.84 -5.02
N ASP A 60 2.77 -2.57 -5.35
CA ASP A 60 3.91 -1.71 -5.69
C ASP A 60 4.57 -1.09 -4.44
N TYR A 61 4.42 -1.76 -3.29
CA TYR A 61 4.93 -1.30 -2.00
C TYR A 61 4.39 0.09 -1.64
N LYS A 62 5.23 1.05 -1.30
CA LYS A 62 4.83 2.42 -0.93
C LYS A 62 4.67 3.36 -2.15
N MET A 63 4.52 2.80 -3.34
CA MET A 63 4.16 3.57 -4.54
C MET A 63 2.65 3.55 -4.71
N SER A 64 2.04 4.73 -4.69
CA SER A 64 0.61 4.88 -4.94
C SER A 64 0.29 4.68 -6.42
N VAL A 65 -0.72 3.89 -6.73
CA VAL A 65 -1.25 3.78 -8.10
C VAL A 65 -1.95 5.09 -8.45
N ARG A 66 -1.33 5.88 -9.33
CA ARG A 66 -1.85 7.21 -9.69
C ARG A 66 -3.00 7.15 -10.68
N ASP A 67 -2.93 6.24 -11.64
CA ASP A 67 -3.98 6.07 -12.64
C ASP A 67 -5.16 5.27 -12.07
N PRO A 68 -6.34 5.90 -11.86
CA PRO A 68 -7.54 5.22 -11.40
C PRO A 68 -7.99 4.09 -12.32
N ASN A 69 -7.77 4.24 -13.63
CA ASN A 69 -8.13 3.22 -14.61
C ASN A 69 -7.27 1.96 -14.47
N LEU A 70 -5.99 2.13 -14.16
CA LEU A 70 -5.08 1.00 -13.91
C LEU A 70 -5.53 0.17 -12.71
N LEU A 71 -5.86 0.83 -11.59
CA LEU A 71 -6.38 0.15 -10.40
C LEU A 71 -7.72 -0.55 -10.68
N LYS A 72 -8.63 0.12 -11.41
CA LYS A 72 -9.90 -0.47 -11.83
C LYS A 72 -9.68 -1.74 -12.65
N THR A 73 -8.83 -1.66 -13.67
CA THR A 73 -8.54 -2.78 -14.57
C THR A 73 -7.89 -3.94 -13.80
N ALA A 74 -6.95 -3.66 -12.93
CA ALA A 74 -6.32 -4.67 -12.07
C ALA A 74 -7.35 -5.39 -11.20
N LEU A 75 -8.23 -4.65 -10.50
CA LEU A 75 -9.27 -5.22 -9.65
C LEU A 75 -10.24 -6.11 -10.44
N GLN A 76 -10.62 -5.69 -11.66
CA GLN A 76 -11.47 -6.50 -12.53
C GLN A 76 -10.76 -7.78 -13.01
N TYR A 77 -9.51 -7.64 -13.45
CA TYR A 77 -8.72 -8.74 -13.99
C TYR A 77 -8.47 -9.85 -12.98
N VAL A 78 -8.06 -9.50 -11.76
CA VAL A 78 -7.70 -10.52 -10.74
C VAL A 78 -8.89 -11.30 -10.19
N GLN A 79 -10.13 -10.90 -10.47
CA GLN A 79 -11.30 -11.64 -10.04
C GLN A 79 -11.39 -13.02 -10.69
N HIS A 80 -10.88 -13.18 -11.91
CA HIS A 80 -10.88 -14.45 -12.63
C HIS A 80 -10.13 -15.58 -11.88
N PHE A 81 -9.19 -15.21 -11.02
CA PHE A 81 -8.41 -16.16 -10.22
C PHE A 81 -8.43 -15.84 -8.72
N ASN A 82 -9.40 -15.02 -8.28
CA ASN A 82 -9.58 -14.67 -6.88
C ASN A 82 -8.36 -13.97 -6.24
N GLY A 83 -7.58 -13.25 -7.04
CA GLY A 83 -6.36 -12.55 -6.63
C GLY A 83 -6.63 -11.40 -5.66
N LEU A 84 -5.58 -10.93 -5.00
CA LEU A 84 -5.59 -9.84 -4.04
C LEU A 84 -4.77 -8.66 -4.57
N ILE A 85 -5.39 -7.51 -4.72
CA ILE A 85 -4.69 -6.24 -4.98
C ILE A 85 -4.41 -5.55 -3.67
N MET A 86 -3.21 -4.98 -3.57
CA MET A 86 -2.81 -4.12 -2.45
C MET A 86 -2.50 -2.73 -2.97
N ALA A 87 -2.95 -1.69 -2.25
CA ALA A 87 -2.70 -0.30 -2.63
C ALA A 87 -2.22 0.50 -1.42
N PHE A 88 -1.28 1.41 -1.65
CA PHE A 88 -0.83 2.37 -0.65
C PHE A 88 -1.57 3.69 -0.87
N PRO A 89 -2.46 4.09 0.05
CA PRO A 89 -3.29 5.28 -0.14
C PRO A 89 -2.45 6.52 0.19
N PHE A 90 -1.83 7.10 -0.82
CA PHE A 90 -0.95 8.25 -0.64
C PHE A 90 -0.99 9.17 -1.86
N GLU A 91 -1.60 10.35 -1.73
CA GLU A 91 -1.62 11.38 -2.77
C GLU A 91 -0.38 12.27 -2.65
N LYS A 92 0.64 11.91 -3.43
CA LYS A 92 1.95 12.55 -3.37
C LYS A 92 1.91 14.04 -3.76
N SER A 93 0.98 14.44 -4.63
CA SER A 93 0.87 15.83 -5.10
C SER A 93 0.49 16.81 -3.99
N ILE A 94 -0.11 16.31 -2.90
CA ILE A 94 -0.54 17.14 -1.75
C ILE A 94 0.59 17.32 -0.74
N CYS A 95 1.50 16.34 -0.61
CA CYS A 95 2.48 16.33 0.48
C CYS A 95 3.91 16.55 0.03
N ASN A 96 4.18 16.82 -1.26
CA ASN A 96 5.51 17.09 -1.80
C ASN A 96 6.61 16.19 -1.20
N TYR A 97 7.50 16.80 -0.40
CA TYR A 97 8.61 16.14 0.30
C TYR A 97 8.40 16.07 1.81
N GLY A 98 7.16 16.12 2.28
CA GLY A 98 6.84 16.07 3.70
C GLY A 98 7.57 14.95 4.45
N GLN A 99 8.00 15.23 5.67
CA GLN A 99 8.84 14.34 6.45
C GLN A 99 8.15 13.79 7.70
N ILE A 100 7.19 14.53 8.23
CA ILE A 100 6.47 14.22 9.46
C ILE A 100 4.98 14.50 9.27
N ASN A 101 4.15 14.20 10.26
CA ASN A 101 2.75 14.61 10.24
C ASN A 101 2.63 16.15 10.14
N GLU A 102 1.71 16.63 9.29
CA GLU A 102 1.31 18.05 9.30
C GLU A 102 0.51 18.35 10.57
N GLY A 103 1.04 19.26 11.40
CA GLY A 103 0.43 19.61 12.67
C GLY A 103 1.27 20.59 13.48
N GLU A 104 1.05 20.60 14.78
CA GLU A 104 1.73 21.50 15.72
C GLU A 104 3.25 21.28 15.70
N VAL A 105 3.69 20.02 15.70
CA VAL A 105 5.12 19.67 15.72
C VAL A 105 5.83 20.08 14.42
N SER A 106 5.22 19.86 13.25
CA SER A 106 5.80 20.25 11.98
C SER A 106 5.98 21.77 11.88
N THR A 107 4.98 22.53 12.35
CA THR A 107 5.02 24.00 12.37
C THR A 107 6.10 24.51 13.33
N LEU A 108 6.18 23.95 14.55
CA LEU A 108 7.14 24.34 15.57
C LEU A 108 8.60 24.17 15.10
N TYR A 109 8.87 23.10 14.35
CA TYR A 109 10.24 22.79 13.87
C TYR A 109 10.52 23.25 12.45
N GLY A 110 9.57 23.90 11.78
CA GLY A 110 9.74 24.34 10.39
C GLY A 110 9.94 23.17 9.41
N LEU A 111 9.40 21.99 9.73
CA LEU A 111 9.50 20.81 8.88
C LEU A 111 8.27 20.72 7.98
N GLU A 112 8.48 20.32 6.73
CA GLU A 112 7.40 20.09 5.80
C GLU A 112 6.55 18.91 6.25
N GLY A 113 5.24 19.16 6.43
CA GLY A 113 4.27 18.19 6.94
C GLY A 113 3.65 17.33 5.84
N ILE A 114 3.20 16.15 6.23
CA ILE A 114 2.37 15.24 5.42
C ILE A 114 0.96 15.33 5.97
N PRO A 115 0.03 16.02 5.27
CA PRO A 115 -1.35 16.13 5.73
C PRO A 115 -2.07 14.77 5.71
N SER A 116 -2.97 14.54 6.67
CA SER A 116 -3.83 13.36 6.67
C SER A 116 -4.70 13.27 5.40
N LEU A 117 -5.00 14.44 4.83
CA LEU A 117 -5.73 14.57 3.57
C LEU A 117 -5.11 13.76 2.42
N SER A 118 -3.78 13.63 2.38
CA SER A 118 -3.08 12.82 1.37
C SER A 118 -3.51 11.34 1.40
N GLU A 119 -3.66 10.78 2.60
CA GLU A 119 -4.14 9.42 2.80
C GLU A 119 -5.64 9.31 2.51
N GLU A 120 -6.41 10.26 3.03
CA GLU A 120 -7.88 10.25 2.97
C GLU A 120 -8.42 10.33 1.54
N ILE A 121 -7.89 11.25 0.72
CA ILE A 121 -8.29 11.39 -0.70
C ILE A 121 -7.94 10.14 -1.50
N ALA A 122 -6.71 9.64 -1.35
CA ALA A 122 -6.29 8.45 -2.07
C ALA A 122 -7.13 7.22 -1.67
N LEU A 123 -7.41 7.06 -0.37
CA LEU A 123 -8.25 5.98 0.14
C LEU A 123 -9.69 6.10 -0.38
N GLU A 124 -10.29 7.28 -0.33
CA GLU A 124 -11.66 7.48 -0.82
C GLU A 124 -11.79 7.17 -2.30
N ARG A 125 -10.81 7.60 -3.10
CA ARG A 125 -10.72 7.25 -4.53
C ARG A 125 -10.69 5.75 -4.72
N ASP A 126 -9.78 5.05 -4.02
CA ASP A 126 -9.58 3.62 -4.16
C ASP A 126 -10.81 2.81 -3.71
N LEU A 127 -11.52 3.27 -2.66
CA LEU A 127 -12.78 2.68 -2.23
C LEU A 127 -13.90 2.83 -3.26
N LYS A 128 -14.00 3.98 -3.92
CA LYS A 128 -14.97 4.20 -5.03
C LYS A 128 -14.67 3.29 -6.22
N ILE A 129 -13.38 3.11 -6.53
CA ILE A 129 -12.95 2.19 -7.59
C ILE A 129 -13.29 0.75 -7.21
N LEU A 130 -13.04 0.34 -5.96
CA LEU A 130 -13.40 -0.99 -5.46
C LEU A 130 -14.91 -1.24 -5.50
N GLU A 131 -15.72 -0.24 -5.12
CA GLU A 131 -17.20 -0.31 -5.17
C GLU A 131 -17.70 -0.54 -6.61
N TYR A 132 -17.07 0.12 -7.59
CA TYR A 132 -17.41 -0.02 -9.00
C TYR A 132 -16.89 -1.33 -9.62
N ALA A 133 -15.62 -1.65 -9.40
CA ALA A 133 -14.94 -2.76 -10.06
C ALA A 133 -15.21 -4.12 -9.41
N GLY A 134 -15.52 -4.13 -8.11
CA GLY A 134 -15.51 -5.35 -7.30
C GLY A 134 -14.09 -5.85 -7.01
N GLY A 135 -13.99 -7.14 -6.63
CA GLY A 135 -12.70 -7.74 -6.30
C GLY A 135 -12.33 -7.60 -4.82
N LYS A 136 -11.05 -7.75 -4.49
CA LYS A 136 -10.51 -7.68 -3.13
C LYS A 136 -9.37 -6.66 -3.07
N LEU A 137 -9.45 -5.74 -2.12
CA LEU A 137 -8.43 -4.73 -1.89
C LEU A 137 -7.87 -4.83 -0.47
N PHE A 138 -6.56 -4.81 -0.35
CA PHE A 138 -5.87 -4.69 0.94
C PHE A 138 -5.13 -3.35 1.02
N ILE A 139 -5.40 -2.58 2.04
CA ILE A 139 -4.68 -1.34 2.38
C ILE A 139 -3.74 -1.66 3.54
N PRO A 140 -2.42 -1.81 3.29
CA PRO A 140 -1.47 -2.34 4.30
C PRO A 140 -1.26 -1.46 5.51
N THR A 141 -1.42 -0.14 5.34
CA THR A 141 -1.23 0.81 6.44
C THR A 141 -2.13 2.02 6.29
N ILE A 142 -2.90 2.31 7.32
CA ILE A 142 -3.62 3.58 7.50
C ILE A 142 -3.13 4.25 8.77
N SER A 143 -3.26 5.57 8.85
CA SER A 143 -2.76 6.35 9.98
C SER A 143 -3.75 7.42 10.46
N SER A 144 -4.79 7.74 9.68
CA SER A 144 -5.77 8.79 9.97
C SER A 144 -7.04 8.18 10.57
N SER A 145 -7.63 8.86 11.56
CA SER A 145 -8.93 8.48 12.14
C SER A 145 -10.05 8.49 11.10
N LYS A 146 -10.01 9.45 10.17
CA LYS A 146 -10.98 9.55 9.08
C LYS A 146 -10.85 8.38 8.09
N SER A 147 -9.62 7.90 7.84
CA SER A 147 -9.41 6.66 7.08
C SER A 147 -10.09 5.45 7.74
N VAL A 148 -10.04 5.35 9.06
CA VAL A 148 -10.76 4.29 9.81
C VAL A 148 -12.27 4.37 9.57
N GLU A 149 -12.83 5.59 9.58
CA GLU A 149 -14.26 5.79 9.32
C GLU A 149 -14.64 5.41 7.88
N LEU A 150 -13.82 5.79 6.90
CA LEU A 150 -14.02 5.43 5.49
C LEU A 150 -14.03 3.91 5.31
N ILE A 151 -13.05 3.22 5.89
CA ILE A 151 -12.96 1.74 5.86
C ILE A 151 -14.18 1.10 6.55
N ARG A 152 -14.61 1.62 7.71
CA ARG A 152 -15.79 1.11 8.41
C ARG A 152 -17.04 1.22 7.55
N LYS A 153 -17.26 2.37 6.90
CA LYS A 153 -18.37 2.59 5.97
C LYS A 153 -18.31 1.64 4.78
N ALA A 154 -17.12 1.43 4.20
CA ALA A 154 -16.91 0.50 3.10
C ALA A 154 -17.26 -0.96 3.49
N LYS A 155 -16.82 -1.40 4.66
CA LYS A 155 -17.15 -2.73 5.20
C LYS A 155 -18.65 -2.91 5.44
N LEU A 156 -19.34 -1.88 5.96
CA LEU A 156 -20.81 -1.90 6.13
C LEU A 156 -21.56 -2.01 4.81
N LYS A 157 -21.01 -1.49 3.72
CA LYS A 157 -21.54 -1.67 2.35
C LYS A 157 -21.22 -3.06 1.75
N GLY A 158 -20.50 -3.92 2.47
CA GLY A 158 -20.12 -5.25 1.99
C GLY A 158 -18.91 -5.30 1.06
N LEU A 159 -18.14 -4.21 0.94
CA LEU A 159 -16.92 -4.22 0.12
C LEU A 159 -15.86 -5.14 0.73
N LYS A 160 -15.20 -5.93 -0.13
CA LYS A 160 -14.14 -6.85 0.28
C LYS A 160 -12.82 -6.10 0.49
N ILE A 161 -12.77 -5.33 1.56
CA ILE A 161 -11.59 -4.55 1.95
C ILE A 161 -10.97 -5.08 3.24
N ILE A 162 -9.66 -5.21 3.22
CA ILE A 162 -8.82 -5.55 4.38
C ILE A 162 -7.90 -4.35 4.62
N THR A 163 -7.61 -4.07 5.88
CA THR A 163 -6.64 -3.03 6.25
C THR A 163 -5.88 -3.40 7.49
N SER A 164 -4.70 -2.83 7.63
CA SER A 164 -3.89 -2.90 8.85
C SER A 164 -3.39 -1.52 9.26
N VAL A 165 -2.77 -1.45 10.41
CA VAL A 165 -2.14 -0.25 10.96
C VAL A 165 -0.75 -0.63 11.46
N SER A 166 0.21 0.29 11.34
CA SER A 166 1.54 0.08 11.90
C SER A 166 1.47 0.11 13.43
N ILE A 167 2.21 -0.78 14.10
CA ILE A 167 2.36 -0.76 15.55
C ILE A 167 2.87 0.59 16.06
N ASN A 168 3.70 1.28 15.28
CA ASN A 168 4.19 2.61 15.61
C ASN A 168 3.04 3.62 15.73
N ASN A 169 2.06 3.57 14.83
CA ASN A 169 0.89 4.46 14.85
C ASN A 169 -0.12 4.11 15.95
N LEU A 170 -0.06 2.90 16.53
CA LEU A 170 -0.86 2.53 17.70
C LEU A 170 -0.24 2.99 19.02
N PHE A 171 1.09 3.08 19.08
CA PHE A 171 1.81 3.29 20.33
C PHE A 171 2.40 4.70 20.47
N PHE A 172 2.84 5.31 19.36
CA PHE A 172 3.47 6.62 19.34
C PHE A 172 2.56 7.67 18.70
N ASN A 173 2.77 8.92 19.09
CA ASN A 173 2.20 10.10 18.45
C ASN A 173 3.33 11.05 17.99
N GLU A 174 3.00 12.11 17.24
CA GLU A 174 3.95 13.06 16.65
C GLU A 174 4.88 13.74 17.68
N LYS A 175 4.52 13.81 18.95
CA LYS A 175 5.36 14.39 20.02
C LYS A 175 6.68 13.64 20.22
N LYS A 176 6.80 12.40 19.74
CA LYS A 176 8.06 11.65 19.76
C LYS A 176 9.11 12.24 18.80
N LEU A 177 8.70 13.08 17.86
CA LEU A 177 9.60 13.76 16.92
C LEU A 177 10.27 15.02 17.49
N ILE A 178 9.86 15.46 18.67
CA ILE A 178 10.36 16.69 19.33
C ILE A 178 11.89 16.72 19.48
N ASN A 179 12.55 15.57 19.57
CA ASN A 179 14.02 15.47 19.68
C ASN A 179 14.72 15.16 18.34
N PHE A 180 14.05 15.33 17.20
CA PHE A 180 14.57 14.96 15.86
C PHE A 180 15.06 13.51 15.74
N ASP A 181 14.48 12.60 16.50
CA ASP A 181 14.85 11.19 16.44
C ASP A 181 14.37 10.57 15.12
N THR A 182 15.31 10.33 14.22
CA THR A 182 15.04 9.81 12.86
C THR A 182 14.42 8.43 12.85
N ARG A 183 14.48 7.67 13.95
CA ARG A 183 13.80 6.36 14.08
C ARG A 183 12.29 6.46 13.99
N PHE A 184 11.72 7.64 14.28
CA PHE A 184 10.29 7.93 14.17
C PHE A 184 9.88 8.52 12.81
N LYS A 185 10.84 8.73 11.89
CA LYS A 185 10.54 9.13 10.50
C LYS A 185 10.05 7.92 9.71
N VAL A 186 8.75 7.74 9.69
CA VAL A 186 8.07 6.60 9.02
C VAL A 186 7.03 7.09 8.02
N LEU A 187 6.62 6.22 7.10
CA LEU A 187 5.56 6.47 6.13
C LEU A 187 4.55 5.30 6.16
N PRO A 188 3.25 5.57 6.40
CA PRO A 188 2.65 6.87 6.75
C PRO A 188 3.22 7.44 8.05
N PRO A 189 3.14 8.76 8.25
CA PRO A 189 3.73 9.39 9.42
C PRO A 189 3.03 8.99 10.71
N ILE A 190 3.73 9.11 11.84
CA ILE A 190 3.12 9.01 13.17
C ILE A 190 2.30 10.29 13.40
N ARG A 191 1.01 10.12 13.77
CA ARG A 191 0.05 11.23 13.95
C ARG A 191 -0.36 11.39 15.41
#